data_a383071dd4084d729cd38b2a1f297133
#
_entry.id   a383071dd4084d729cd38b2a1f297133
#
_cell.length_a   1.000
_cell.length_b   1.000
_cell.length_c   1.000
_cell.angle_alpha   90.00
_cell.angle_beta   90.00
_cell.angle_gamma   90.00
#
_symmetry.space_group_name_H-M   'P 1'
#
loop_
_entity.id
_entity.type
_entity.pdbx_description
1 polymer ?
#
loop_
_entity_poly.entity_id
_entity_poly.type
_entity_poly.pdbx_seq_one_letter_code
_entity_poly.pdbx_strand_id
1 'polypeptide(L)'
;QITVSNVSIKPWSARTFNARLEYYLEGVGQLAVGGFRRDFENFFGSTTLPATADFLELYSLDPNVYGRYPVVTQYNLDTSVRMEGLNLGYKQALTFLPRWARGVQVFANASTQRLLGAQGSANFPGFIPRTYSWGVSLNRERFSLRANWNYRSLQRRAAIANGASIEPGTYTWWSKRLYLDLNGEFSLTRRLSLYASIRNIGSAPDDIKVYGPSTPEVARFRSRVDYGSLWSFGLKGTF
;
A
#
# COMPACT_ATOMS: atom_id res chain seq x y z
N GLN A 1 21.43 -12.00 -15.16
CA GLN A 1 21.66 -10.86 -14.26
C GLN A 1 22.52 -11.34 -13.10
N ILE A 2 23.52 -10.54 -12.72
CA ILE A 2 24.37 -10.74 -11.54
C ILE A 2 23.89 -9.73 -10.50
N THR A 3 23.56 -10.18 -9.29
CA THR A 3 23.17 -9.28 -8.19
C THR A 3 24.27 -9.24 -7.16
N VAL A 4 24.75 -8.05 -6.83
CA VAL A 4 25.84 -7.84 -5.86
C VAL A 4 25.40 -6.92 -4.76
N SER A 5 25.66 -7.33 -3.52
CA SER A 5 25.44 -6.50 -2.35
C SER A 5 26.57 -5.49 -2.20
N ASN A 6 26.24 -4.21 -2.14
CA ASN A 6 27.21 -3.16 -1.89
C ASN A 6 27.54 -3.08 -0.39
N VAL A 7 28.72 -3.52 -0.02
CA VAL A 7 29.21 -3.51 1.38
C VAL A 7 29.53 -2.10 1.92
N SER A 8 29.66 -1.12 1.01
CA SER A 8 29.94 0.28 1.38
C SER A 8 28.68 1.12 1.55
N ILE A 9 27.51 0.48 1.52
CA ILE A 9 26.24 1.20 1.66
C ILE A 9 26.09 1.78 3.07
N LYS A 10 25.79 3.08 3.14
CA LYS A 10 25.56 3.77 4.41
C LYS A 10 24.12 3.57 4.86
N PRO A 11 23.85 3.48 6.16
CA PRO A 11 22.48 3.47 6.65
C PRO A 11 21.76 4.77 6.28
N TRP A 12 20.51 4.63 5.86
CA TRP A 12 19.65 5.80 5.62
C TRP A 12 19.10 6.35 6.92
N SER A 13 18.83 7.64 6.95
CA SER A 13 18.16 8.31 8.06
C SER A 13 16.93 9.07 7.57
N ALA A 14 15.99 9.35 8.47
CA ALA A 14 14.81 10.13 8.16
C ALA A 14 14.50 11.13 9.26
N ARG A 15 14.30 12.39 8.87
CA ARG A 15 13.70 13.41 9.74
C ARG A 15 12.22 13.47 9.44
N THR A 16 11.40 13.31 10.48
CA THR A 16 9.94 13.32 10.33
C THR A 16 9.34 14.45 11.13
N PHE A 17 8.52 15.25 10.46
CA PHE A 17 7.65 16.24 11.07
C PHE A 17 6.20 15.79 10.89
N ASN A 18 5.42 15.78 11.97
CA ASN A 18 3.98 15.46 11.96
C ASN A 18 3.22 16.55 12.69
N ALA A 19 2.09 16.96 12.12
CA ALA A 19 1.13 17.83 12.77
C ALA A 19 -0.26 17.21 12.64
N ARG A 20 -1.05 17.26 13.70
CA ARG A 20 -2.43 16.76 13.72
C ARG A 20 -3.30 17.68 14.55
N LEU A 21 -4.47 17.98 14.01
CA LEU A 21 -5.55 18.69 14.67
C LEU A 21 -6.76 17.78 14.79
N GLU A 22 -7.36 17.74 15.96
CA GLU A 22 -8.55 16.95 16.21
C GLU A 22 -9.65 17.86 16.78
N TYR A 23 -10.84 17.69 16.25
CA TYR A 23 -12.05 18.35 16.73
C TYR A 23 -13.07 17.29 17.16
N TYR A 24 -13.49 17.36 18.39
CA TYR A 24 -14.46 16.45 18.96
C TYR A 24 -15.86 17.08 18.91
N LEU A 25 -16.77 16.36 18.22
CA LEU A 25 -18.18 16.71 18.16
C LEU A 25 -18.85 16.16 19.42
N GLU A 26 -19.25 16.99 20.32
CA GLU A 26 -19.82 16.71 21.64
C GLU A 26 -20.46 15.32 21.82
N GLY A 27 -19.68 14.32 22.22
CA GLY A 27 -20.09 12.93 22.47
C GLY A 27 -20.56 12.12 21.25
N VAL A 28 -20.61 12.70 20.05
CA VAL A 28 -21.15 12.03 18.86
C VAL A 28 -20.12 11.72 17.79
N GLY A 29 -18.95 12.37 17.80
CA GLY A 29 -17.99 12.11 16.75
C GLY A 29 -16.66 12.84 16.88
N GLN A 30 -15.83 12.66 15.86
CA GLN A 30 -14.48 13.23 15.76
C GLN A 30 -14.15 13.55 14.30
N LEU A 31 -13.55 14.70 14.09
CA LEU A 31 -12.87 15.07 12.86
C LEU A 31 -11.39 15.23 13.16
N ALA A 32 -10.54 14.64 12.35
CA ALA A 32 -9.09 14.75 12.47
C ALA A 32 -8.47 15.13 11.12
N VAL A 33 -7.55 16.09 11.14
CA VAL A 33 -6.75 16.51 9.99
C VAL A 33 -5.30 16.46 10.40
N GLY A 34 -4.48 15.76 9.63
CA GLY A 34 -3.05 15.63 9.89
C GLY A 34 -2.23 15.81 8.63
N GLY A 35 -1.01 16.28 8.80
CA GLY A 35 -0.03 16.34 7.75
C GLY A 35 1.31 15.83 8.24
N PHE A 36 2.09 15.27 7.33
CA PHE A 36 3.44 14.83 7.65
C PHE A 36 4.40 15.19 6.51
N ARG A 37 5.65 15.40 6.90
CA ARG A 37 6.79 15.50 6.01
C ARG A 37 7.90 14.64 6.54
N ARG A 38 8.51 13.86 5.65
CA ARG A 38 9.64 13.00 5.96
C ARG A 38 10.72 13.21 4.92
N ASP A 39 11.87 13.68 5.36
CA ASP A 39 13.05 13.88 4.53
C ASP A 39 14.01 12.71 4.79
N PHE A 40 14.33 11.94 3.73
CA PHE A 40 15.26 10.81 3.76
C PHE A 40 16.63 11.25 3.26
N GLU A 41 17.67 10.94 4.01
CA GLU A 41 19.07 11.12 3.67
C GLU A 41 19.73 9.76 3.45
N ASN A 42 20.67 9.67 2.52
CA ASN A 42 21.37 8.43 2.14
C ASN A 42 20.39 7.31 1.72
N PHE A 43 19.25 7.64 1.15
CA PHE A 43 18.29 6.63 0.73
C PHE A 43 18.85 5.77 -0.40
N PHE A 44 18.27 4.61 -0.63
CA PHE A 44 18.80 3.65 -1.59
C PHE A 44 18.26 3.85 -3.00
N GLY A 45 19.18 3.80 -3.96
CA GLY A 45 18.89 3.60 -5.37
C GLY A 45 19.43 2.24 -5.83
N SER A 46 18.90 1.75 -6.93
CA SER A 46 19.44 0.58 -7.64
C SER A 46 19.99 1.04 -8.98
N THR A 47 21.15 0.54 -9.35
CA THR A 47 21.73 0.77 -10.67
C THR A 47 22.05 -0.54 -11.35
N THR A 48 22.08 -0.50 -12.68
CA THR A 48 22.47 -1.63 -13.52
C THR A 48 23.71 -1.22 -14.30
N LEU A 49 24.78 -1.95 -14.10
CA LEU A 49 26.08 -1.71 -14.72
C LEU A 49 26.44 -2.87 -15.65
N PRO A 50 27.26 -2.65 -16.70
CA PRO A 50 27.84 -3.75 -17.46
C PRO A 50 28.80 -4.54 -16.58
N ALA A 51 28.87 -5.86 -16.78
CA ALA A 51 29.87 -6.69 -16.15
C ALA A 51 31.21 -6.46 -16.84
N THR A 52 32.11 -5.72 -16.18
CA THR A 52 33.49 -5.54 -16.67
C THR A 52 34.35 -6.78 -16.35
N ALA A 53 35.41 -7.01 -17.09
CA ALA A 53 36.33 -8.14 -16.84
C ALA A 53 36.91 -8.06 -15.40
N ASP A 54 37.38 -6.88 -14.98
CA ASP A 54 37.94 -6.65 -13.64
C ASP A 54 36.92 -6.94 -12.53
N PHE A 55 35.66 -6.57 -12.75
CA PHE A 55 34.57 -6.87 -11.81
C PHE A 55 34.34 -8.38 -11.71
N LEU A 56 34.28 -9.07 -12.82
CA LEU A 56 34.06 -10.52 -12.87
C LEU A 56 35.20 -11.31 -12.23
N GLU A 57 36.43 -10.88 -12.47
CA GLU A 57 37.64 -11.47 -11.88
C GLU A 57 37.64 -11.34 -10.35
N LEU A 58 37.21 -10.18 -9.82
CA LEU A 58 37.08 -9.96 -8.38
C LEU A 58 36.18 -11.00 -7.70
N TYR A 59 35.17 -11.51 -8.42
CA TYR A 59 34.22 -12.52 -7.91
C TYR A 59 34.53 -13.93 -8.45
N SER A 60 35.70 -14.13 -9.08
CA SER A 60 36.11 -15.40 -9.69
C SER A 60 35.09 -15.93 -10.73
N LEU A 61 34.48 -15.03 -11.47
CA LEU A 61 33.53 -15.33 -12.55
C LEU A 61 34.24 -15.26 -13.92
N ASP A 62 34.01 -16.26 -14.77
CA ASP A 62 34.58 -16.27 -16.14
C ASP A 62 33.95 -15.16 -16.99
N PRO A 63 34.75 -14.17 -17.48
CA PRO A 63 34.27 -13.10 -18.35
C PRO A 63 33.62 -13.58 -19.66
N ASN A 64 34.04 -14.71 -20.22
CA ASN A 64 33.45 -15.25 -21.44
C ASN A 64 32.03 -15.77 -21.23
N VAL A 65 31.73 -16.24 -20.03
CA VAL A 65 30.41 -16.75 -19.68
C VAL A 65 29.53 -15.64 -19.16
N TYR A 66 30.04 -14.81 -18.24
CA TYR A 66 29.26 -13.85 -17.45
C TYR A 66 29.31 -12.40 -17.96
N GLY A 67 30.23 -12.06 -18.87
CA GLY A 67 30.37 -10.69 -19.39
C GLY A 67 29.15 -10.10 -20.09
N ARG A 68 28.23 -10.94 -20.53
CA ARG A 68 26.97 -10.54 -21.15
C ARG A 68 25.82 -10.25 -20.13
N TYR A 69 26.04 -10.57 -18.87
CA TYR A 69 25.00 -10.37 -17.85
C TYR A 69 25.14 -9.01 -17.17
N PRO A 70 24.08 -8.21 -17.06
CA PRO A 70 24.15 -6.95 -16.34
C PRO A 70 24.33 -7.21 -14.85
N VAL A 71 25.10 -6.33 -14.21
CA VAL A 71 25.31 -6.30 -12.76
C VAL A 71 24.33 -5.32 -12.13
N VAL A 72 23.53 -5.80 -11.19
CA VAL A 72 22.61 -4.96 -10.42
C VAL A 72 23.13 -4.81 -9.00
N THR A 73 23.29 -3.58 -8.56
CA THR A 73 23.72 -3.26 -7.19
C THR A 73 22.94 -2.06 -6.64
N GLN A 74 23.05 -1.87 -5.34
CA GLN A 74 22.46 -0.72 -4.64
C GLN A 74 23.53 0.32 -4.31
N TYR A 75 23.10 1.58 -4.23
CA TYR A 75 23.96 2.69 -3.84
C TYR A 75 23.14 3.69 -3.02
N ASN A 76 23.81 4.55 -2.24
CA ASN A 76 23.15 5.65 -1.58
C ASN A 76 22.93 6.81 -2.56
N LEU A 77 21.75 7.41 -2.50
CA LEU A 77 21.44 8.60 -3.28
C LEU A 77 22.16 9.82 -2.67
N ASP A 78 22.80 10.60 -3.50
CA ASP A 78 23.46 11.86 -3.10
C ASP A 78 22.46 12.98 -2.80
N THR A 79 21.21 12.80 -3.21
CA THR A 79 20.14 13.79 -3.02
C THR A 79 19.10 13.26 -2.03
N SER A 80 18.55 14.19 -1.23
CA SER A 80 17.45 13.85 -0.32
C SER A 80 16.18 13.52 -1.09
N VAL A 81 15.47 12.52 -0.58
CA VAL A 81 14.13 12.18 -1.04
C VAL A 81 13.13 12.59 0.04
N ARG A 82 12.09 13.29 -0.36
CA ARG A 82 11.03 13.74 0.53
C ARG A 82 9.75 12.99 0.29
N MET A 83 9.13 12.55 1.37
CA MET A 83 7.76 12.05 1.37
C MET A 83 6.90 12.99 2.20
N GLU A 84 5.81 13.46 1.64
CA GLU A 84 4.85 14.30 2.37
C GLU A 84 3.43 13.84 2.08
N GLY A 85 2.53 14.10 3.02
CA GLY A 85 1.16 13.68 2.87
C GLY A 85 0.20 14.32 3.86
N LEU A 86 -1.09 14.12 3.57
CA LEU A 86 -2.20 14.56 4.38
C LEU A 86 -3.04 13.35 4.76
N ASN A 87 -3.56 13.38 6.00
CA ASN A 87 -4.47 12.39 6.53
C ASN A 87 -5.74 13.10 7.01
N LEU A 88 -6.89 12.59 6.62
CA LEU A 88 -8.20 13.03 7.08
C LEU A 88 -8.88 11.86 7.76
N GLY A 89 -9.50 12.09 8.90
CA GLY A 89 -10.28 11.12 9.64
C GLY A 89 -11.59 11.72 10.08
N TYR A 90 -12.67 11.01 9.86
CA TYR A 90 -14.01 11.38 10.33
C TYR A 90 -14.69 10.17 10.92
N LYS A 91 -15.35 10.37 12.07
CA LYS A 91 -16.19 9.36 12.71
C LYS A 91 -17.35 10.06 13.39
N GLN A 92 -18.56 9.55 13.19
CA GLN A 92 -19.75 10.11 13.84
C GLN A 92 -20.78 9.03 14.16
N ALA A 93 -21.35 9.10 15.36
CA ALA A 93 -22.57 8.39 15.72
C ALA A 93 -23.78 9.23 15.28
N LEU A 94 -24.70 8.61 14.53
CA LEU A 94 -25.86 9.28 13.98
C LEU A 94 -27.01 9.28 15.02
N THR A 95 -26.86 10.08 16.06
CA THR A 95 -27.78 10.11 17.22
C THR A 95 -29.16 10.72 16.92
N PHE A 96 -29.25 11.49 15.84
CA PHE A 96 -30.49 12.09 15.35
C PHE A 96 -31.43 11.11 14.65
N LEU A 97 -30.94 9.89 14.36
CA LEU A 97 -31.77 8.88 13.70
C LEU A 97 -32.86 8.33 14.62
N PRO A 98 -33.98 7.89 14.03
CA PRO A 98 -35.09 7.32 14.80
C PRO A 98 -34.68 6.07 15.59
N ARG A 99 -35.48 5.65 16.56
CA ARG A 99 -35.13 4.55 17.48
C ARG A 99 -34.71 3.24 16.78
N TRP A 100 -35.31 2.93 15.65
CA TRP A 100 -34.97 1.73 14.88
C TRP A 100 -33.59 1.80 14.21
N ALA A 101 -33.04 2.99 13.99
CA ALA A 101 -31.69 3.21 13.40
C ALA A 101 -30.66 3.75 14.44
N ARG A 102 -31.02 3.80 15.73
CA ARG A 102 -30.04 4.17 16.77
C ARG A 102 -28.88 3.19 16.80
N GLY A 103 -27.68 3.69 17.09
CA GLY A 103 -26.44 2.87 17.07
C GLY A 103 -25.77 2.81 15.71
N VAL A 104 -26.28 3.53 14.71
CA VAL A 104 -25.57 3.71 13.43
C VAL A 104 -24.41 4.68 13.64
N GLN A 105 -23.24 4.27 13.18
CA GLN A 105 -22.03 5.10 13.12
C GLN A 105 -21.47 5.06 11.71
N VAL A 106 -20.96 6.18 11.25
CA VAL A 106 -20.24 6.31 10.00
C VAL A 106 -18.80 6.71 10.28
N PHE A 107 -17.90 6.28 9.41
CA PHE A 107 -16.51 6.72 9.45
C PHE A 107 -15.96 6.85 8.04
N ALA A 108 -15.00 7.73 7.87
CA ALA A 108 -14.22 7.89 6.64
C ALA A 108 -12.80 8.27 7.01
N ASN A 109 -11.84 7.63 6.35
CA ASN A 109 -10.43 7.98 6.44
C ASN A 109 -9.88 8.15 5.04
N ALA A 110 -9.10 9.18 4.83
CA ALA A 110 -8.41 9.45 3.59
C ALA A 110 -6.95 9.75 3.88
N SER A 111 -6.06 9.10 3.15
CA SER A 111 -4.63 9.40 3.17
C SER A 111 -4.16 9.65 1.75
N THR A 112 -3.45 10.74 1.57
CA THR A 112 -2.78 11.09 0.31
C THR A 112 -1.34 11.43 0.60
N GLN A 113 -0.43 10.93 -0.23
CA GLN A 113 1.00 11.15 -0.07
C GLN A 113 1.69 11.24 -1.42
N ARG A 114 2.81 11.95 -1.45
CA ARG A 114 3.64 12.10 -2.64
C ARG A 114 5.11 12.02 -2.29
N LEU A 115 5.90 11.62 -3.26
CA LEU A 115 7.35 11.61 -3.22
C LEU A 115 7.87 12.80 -4.03
N LEU A 116 8.87 13.48 -3.51
CA LEU A 116 9.56 14.61 -4.14
C LEU A 116 11.07 14.34 -4.12
N GLY A 117 11.80 14.94 -5.06
CA GLY A 117 13.25 14.76 -5.19
C GLY A 117 13.63 13.63 -6.15
N ALA A 118 14.65 12.85 -5.83
CA ALA A 118 15.22 11.80 -6.69
C ALA A 118 14.32 10.57 -6.84
N GLN A 119 13.06 10.74 -7.18
CA GLN A 119 12.04 9.68 -7.23
C GLN A 119 12.36 8.57 -8.23
N GLY A 120 13.00 8.91 -9.37
CA GLY A 120 13.33 7.93 -10.41
C GLY A 120 14.37 6.91 -9.96
N SER A 121 15.31 7.33 -9.11
CA SER A 121 16.40 6.52 -8.60
C SER A 121 16.09 5.88 -7.24
N ALA A 122 15.16 6.49 -6.46
CA ALA A 122 14.80 5.99 -5.15
C ALA A 122 13.92 4.73 -5.24
N ASN A 123 14.33 3.70 -4.52
CA ASN A 123 13.57 2.47 -4.47
C ASN A 123 12.52 2.50 -3.34
N PHE A 124 11.29 2.89 -3.68
CA PHE A 124 10.13 2.82 -2.79
C PHE A 124 9.12 1.76 -3.30
N PRO A 125 9.47 0.47 -3.28
CA PRO A 125 8.53 -0.56 -3.68
C PRO A 125 7.34 -0.58 -2.71
N GLY A 126 6.15 -0.55 -3.27
CA GLY A 126 4.95 -0.57 -2.44
C GLY A 126 4.40 0.80 -2.05
N PHE A 127 4.97 1.90 -2.54
CA PHE A 127 4.42 3.23 -2.34
C PHE A 127 3.01 3.34 -2.93
N ILE A 128 2.05 3.77 -2.09
CA ILE A 128 0.65 3.93 -2.46
C ILE A 128 0.28 5.41 -2.30
N PRO A 129 0.05 6.16 -3.39
CA PRO A 129 -0.22 7.59 -3.31
C PRO A 129 -1.51 7.95 -2.57
N ARG A 130 -2.55 7.11 -2.67
CA ARG A 130 -3.85 7.40 -2.07
C ARG A 130 -4.51 6.14 -1.54
N THR A 131 -5.02 6.24 -0.31
CA THR A 131 -5.86 5.21 0.29
C THR A 131 -7.08 5.87 0.92
N TYR A 132 -8.25 5.28 0.72
CA TYR A 132 -9.49 5.72 1.32
C TYR A 132 -10.15 4.51 1.97
N SER A 133 -10.68 4.70 3.18
CA SER A 133 -11.53 3.71 3.81
C SER A 133 -12.74 4.43 4.41
N TRP A 134 -13.90 3.91 4.16
CA TRP A 134 -15.14 4.44 4.75
C TRP A 134 -16.09 3.29 5.04
N GLY A 135 -17.05 3.56 5.90
CA GLY A 135 -17.96 2.52 6.25
C GLY A 135 -19.08 2.99 7.17
N VAL A 136 -19.99 2.06 7.38
CA VAL A 136 -21.10 2.19 8.31
C VAL A 136 -21.12 1.00 9.24
N SER A 137 -21.40 1.24 10.50
CA SER A 137 -21.67 0.19 11.49
C SER A 137 -22.99 0.45 12.18
N LEU A 138 -23.69 -0.62 12.49
CA LEU A 138 -24.89 -0.62 13.32
C LEU A 138 -24.61 -1.50 14.54
N ASN A 139 -24.56 -0.89 15.71
CA ASN A 139 -24.33 -1.58 16.96
C ASN A 139 -25.62 -1.59 17.79
N ARG A 140 -26.06 -2.78 18.17
CA ARG A 140 -27.24 -3.05 19.00
C ARG A 140 -26.82 -3.95 20.15
N GLU A 141 -27.69 -4.05 21.12
CA GLU A 141 -27.48 -4.85 22.32
C GLU A 141 -27.13 -6.32 22.00
N ARG A 142 -27.81 -6.89 21.00
CA ARG A 142 -27.62 -8.30 20.62
C ARG A 142 -26.89 -8.51 19.30
N PHE A 143 -26.71 -7.49 18.48
CA PHE A 143 -26.02 -7.65 17.21
C PHE A 143 -25.21 -6.42 16.81
N SER A 144 -24.15 -6.66 16.09
CA SER A 144 -23.38 -5.65 15.38
C SER A 144 -23.24 -6.03 13.92
N LEU A 145 -23.37 -5.03 13.05
CA LEU A 145 -23.14 -5.15 11.61
C LEU A 145 -22.19 -4.04 11.19
N ARG A 146 -21.28 -4.36 10.30
CA ARG A 146 -20.32 -3.39 9.77
C ARG A 146 -20.06 -3.64 8.30
N ALA A 147 -20.16 -2.60 7.48
CA ALA A 147 -19.75 -2.58 6.08
C ALA A 147 -18.59 -1.60 5.91
N ASN A 148 -17.49 -2.05 5.33
CA ASN A 148 -16.29 -1.28 5.08
C ASN A 148 -15.94 -1.31 3.61
N TRP A 149 -15.73 -0.13 3.02
CA TRP A 149 -15.12 0.04 1.71
C TRP A 149 -13.67 0.46 1.87
N ASN A 150 -12.79 -0.21 1.17
CA ASN A 150 -11.35 0.03 1.20
C ASN A 150 -10.85 0.27 -0.22
N TYR A 151 -10.47 1.49 -0.52
CA TYR A 151 -9.89 1.89 -1.79
C TYR A 151 -8.39 2.06 -1.68
N ARG A 152 -7.67 1.51 -2.66
CA ARG A 152 -6.25 1.73 -2.88
C ARG A 152 -6.02 2.19 -4.31
N SER A 153 -5.25 3.27 -4.48
CA SER A 153 -4.84 3.75 -5.79
C SER A 153 -3.79 2.84 -6.42
N LEU A 154 -3.39 3.17 -7.65
CA LEU A 154 -2.28 2.53 -8.35
C LEU A 154 -1.04 2.50 -7.46
N GLN A 155 -0.38 1.33 -7.40
CA GLN A 155 0.81 1.09 -6.59
C GLN A 155 1.99 0.70 -7.45
N ARG A 156 3.06 1.48 -7.42
CA ARG A 156 4.33 1.12 -8.06
C ARG A 156 5.02 0.02 -7.26
N ARG A 157 5.49 -1.00 -7.98
CA ARG A 157 6.22 -2.14 -7.43
C ARG A 157 7.66 -2.14 -7.94
N ALA A 158 8.24 -3.31 -8.10
CA ALA A 158 9.61 -3.47 -8.57
C ALA A 158 9.84 -2.85 -9.95
N ALA A 159 11.01 -2.25 -10.13
CA ALA A 159 11.52 -1.90 -11.45
C ALA A 159 11.82 -3.18 -12.23
N ILE A 160 11.65 -3.12 -13.54
CA ILE A 160 12.05 -4.19 -14.45
C ILE A 160 13.40 -3.80 -15.04
N ALA A 161 14.33 -4.74 -15.03
CA ALA A 161 15.66 -4.49 -15.59
C ALA A 161 15.59 -4.10 -17.07
N ASN A 162 16.38 -3.11 -17.46
CA ASN A 162 16.47 -2.67 -18.84
C ASN A 162 16.97 -3.82 -19.73
N GLY A 163 16.51 -3.85 -20.97
CA GLY A 163 16.89 -4.82 -21.98
C GLY A 163 16.60 -4.30 -23.37
N ALA A 164 16.88 -5.09 -24.39
CA ALA A 164 16.68 -4.68 -25.79
C ALA A 164 15.24 -4.26 -26.12
N SER A 165 14.25 -4.82 -25.38
CA SER A 165 12.81 -4.56 -25.57
C SER A 165 12.15 -3.90 -24.35
N ILE A 166 12.95 -3.47 -23.37
CA ILE A 166 12.44 -2.88 -22.13
C ILE A 166 13.09 -1.52 -21.92
N GLU A 167 12.27 -0.47 -21.98
CA GLU A 167 12.75 0.90 -21.80
C GLU A 167 13.11 1.19 -20.33
N PRO A 168 14.05 2.11 -20.07
CA PRO A 168 14.31 2.62 -18.73
C PRO A 168 13.03 3.21 -18.10
N GLY A 169 12.84 2.97 -16.82
CA GLY A 169 11.64 3.45 -16.10
C GLY A 169 10.43 2.54 -16.26
N THR A 170 10.61 1.31 -16.74
CA THR A 170 9.57 0.29 -16.73
C THR A 170 9.42 -0.32 -15.34
N TYR A 171 8.18 -0.37 -14.85
CA TYR A 171 7.85 -0.91 -13.54
C TYR A 171 6.68 -1.88 -13.62
N THR A 172 6.63 -2.77 -12.65
CA THR A 172 5.41 -3.50 -12.33
C THR A 172 4.49 -2.61 -11.50
N TRP A 173 3.19 -2.63 -11.79
CA TRP A 173 2.18 -1.84 -11.12
C TRP A 173 1.02 -2.72 -10.70
N TRP A 174 0.53 -2.51 -9.50
CA TRP A 174 -0.76 -3.01 -9.09
C TRP A 174 -1.84 -1.96 -9.35
N SER A 175 -2.90 -2.36 -10.01
CA SER A 175 -4.02 -1.47 -10.34
C SER A 175 -4.73 -0.95 -9.09
N LYS A 176 -5.47 0.13 -9.28
CA LYS A 176 -6.41 0.60 -8.26
C LYS A 176 -7.42 -0.50 -7.97
N ARG A 177 -7.84 -0.59 -6.70
CA ARG A 177 -8.89 -1.53 -6.28
C ARG A 177 -9.78 -0.95 -5.20
N LEU A 178 -11.02 -1.44 -5.17
CA LEU A 178 -12.01 -1.13 -4.15
C LEU A 178 -12.58 -2.45 -3.62
N TYR A 179 -12.40 -2.70 -2.33
CA TYR A 179 -12.98 -3.85 -1.65
C TYR A 179 -14.13 -3.41 -0.75
N LEU A 180 -15.18 -4.23 -0.73
CA LEU A 180 -16.25 -4.16 0.25
C LEU A 180 -16.16 -5.39 1.15
N ASP A 181 -16.03 -5.14 2.45
CA ASP A 181 -16.01 -6.16 3.49
C ASP A 181 -17.24 -6.00 4.39
N LEU A 182 -17.90 -7.11 4.71
CA LEU A 182 -19.03 -7.16 5.62
C LEU A 182 -18.66 -7.98 6.84
N ASN A 183 -19.02 -7.50 8.02
CA ASN A 183 -18.83 -8.22 9.27
C ASN A 183 -20.10 -8.14 10.10
N GLY A 184 -20.47 -9.23 10.72
CA GLY A 184 -21.62 -9.33 11.59
C GLY A 184 -21.33 -10.20 12.80
N GLU A 185 -21.89 -9.83 13.95
CA GLU A 185 -21.89 -10.63 15.17
C GLU A 185 -23.30 -10.59 15.77
N PHE A 186 -23.76 -11.74 16.24
CA PHE A 186 -25.05 -11.88 16.92
C PHE A 186 -24.86 -12.64 18.24
N SER A 187 -25.19 -11.99 19.36
CA SER A 187 -25.11 -12.57 20.70
C SER A 187 -26.32 -13.45 20.97
N LEU A 188 -26.10 -14.76 21.00
CA LEU A 188 -27.11 -15.76 21.37
C LEU A 188 -27.41 -15.70 22.85
N THR A 189 -26.37 -15.61 23.66
CA THR A 189 -26.41 -15.47 25.10
C THR A 189 -25.37 -14.43 25.55
N ARG A 190 -25.29 -14.14 26.85
CA ARG A 190 -24.23 -13.27 27.39
C ARG A 190 -22.82 -13.85 27.21
N ARG A 191 -22.69 -15.15 26.94
CA ARG A 191 -21.41 -15.86 26.83
C ARG A 191 -21.15 -16.46 25.46
N LEU A 192 -22.13 -16.44 24.56
CA LEU A 192 -22.02 -17.10 23.24
C LEU A 192 -22.54 -16.17 22.15
N SER A 193 -21.71 -15.95 21.13
CA SER A 193 -22.05 -15.18 19.94
C SER A 193 -21.72 -15.95 18.67
N LEU A 194 -22.53 -15.73 17.64
CA LEU A 194 -22.24 -16.11 16.25
C LEU A 194 -21.56 -14.93 15.56
N TYR A 195 -20.58 -15.22 14.72
CA TYR A 195 -20.03 -14.20 13.85
C TYR A 195 -19.97 -14.65 12.40
N ALA A 196 -20.06 -13.70 11.49
CA ALA A 196 -19.85 -13.87 10.06
C ALA A 196 -18.97 -12.72 9.55
N SER A 197 -18.01 -13.08 8.70
CA SER A 197 -17.14 -12.11 8.00
C SER A 197 -17.04 -12.48 6.55
N ILE A 198 -17.31 -11.52 5.67
CA ILE A 198 -17.21 -11.66 4.23
C ILE A 198 -16.24 -10.60 3.73
N ARG A 199 -15.09 -11.02 3.23
CA ARG A 199 -14.10 -10.13 2.64
C ARG A 199 -14.23 -10.11 1.14
N ASN A 200 -14.06 -8.91 0.56
CA ASN A 200 -14.13 -8.70 -0.88
C ASN A 200 -15.43 -9.28 -1.50
N ILE A 201 -16.59 -8.93 -0.94
CA ILE A 201 -17.89 -9.47 -1.39
C ILE A 201 -18.17 -9.20 -2.87
N GLY A 202 -17.60 -8.13 -3.43
CA GLY A 202 -17.70 -7.80 -4.86
C GLY A 202 -16.72 -8.57 -5.75
N SER A 203 -15.91 -9.48 -5.19
CA SER A 203 -14.89 -10.27 -5.93
C SER A 203 -13.99 -9.39 -6.81
N ALA A 204 -13.61 -8.20 -6.33
CA ALA A 204 -12.74 -7.29 -7.08
C ALA A 204 -11.36 -7.94 -7.28
N PRO A 205 -10.89 -8.08 -8.54
CA PRO A 205 -9.61 -8.69 -8.83
C PRO A 205 -8.43 -7.76 -8.57
N ASP A 206 -7.23 -8.31 -8.46
CA ASP A 206 -5.97 -7.59 -8.52
C ASP A 206 -5.36 -7.68 -9.91
N ASP A 207 -5.40 -6.57 -10.64
CA ASP A 207 -4.75 -6.46 -11.95
C ASP A 207 -3.30 -6.01 -11.79
N ILE A 208 -2.41 -6.75 -12.42
CA ILE A 208 -0.99 -6.43 -12.53
C ILE A 208 -0.73 -5.87 -13.92
N LYS A 209 -0.08 -4.72 -13.97
CA LYS A 209 0.35 -4.04 -15.19
C LYS A 209 1.86 -3.91 -15.21
N VAL A 210 2.42 -3.89 -16.40
CA VAL A 210 3.86 -3.62 -16.63
C VAL A 210 3.95 -2.56 -17.71
N TYR A 211 4.55 -1.44 -17.37
CA TYR A 211 4.73 -0.36 -18.35
C TYR A 211 5.81 0.63 -17.94
N GLY A 212 6.40 1.25 -18.94
CA GLY A 212 7.29 2.39 -18.91
C GLY A 212 6.65 3.63 -19.52
N PRO A 213 7.43 4.71 -19.70
CA PRO A 213 6.93 6.00 -20.20
C PRO A 213 6.26 5.92 -21.57
N SER A 214 6.77 5.10 -22.50
CA SER A 214 6.28 5.00 -23.88
C SER A 214 5.30 3.85 -24.11
N THR A 215 5.05 3.00 -23.11
CA THR A 215 4.18 1.81 -23.26
C THR A 215 2.73 2.21 -23.50
N PRO A 216 2.12 1.86 -24.64
CA PRO A 216 0.74 2.17 -24.94
C PRO A 216 -0.21 1.48 -23.96
N GLU A 217 -1.38 2.09 -23.71
CA GLU A 217 -2.31 1.62 -22.68
C GLU A 217 -2.77 0.17 -22.87
N VAL A 218 -3.01 -0.22 -24.13
CA VAL A 218 -3.45 -1.57 -24.50
C VAL A 218 -2.41 -2.65 -24.19
N ALA A 219 -1.10 -2.30 -24.13
CA ALA A 219 -0.01 -3.23 -23.86
C ALA A 219 0.38 -3.32 -22.37
N ARG A 220 -0.25 -2.52 -21.51
CA ARG A 220 0.13 -2.44 -20.08
C ARG A 220 -0.35 -3.61 -19.24
N PHE A 221 -1.43 -4.27 -19.63
CA PHE A 221 -1.98 -5.39 -18.88
C PHE A 221 -1.03 -6.60 -18.94
N ARG A 222 -0.72 -7.16 -17.78
CA ARG A 222 0.12 -8.35 -17.67
C ARG A 222 -0.67 -9.57 -17.20
N SER A 223 -1.37 -9.44 -16.08
CA SER A 223 -2.14 -10.54 -15.50
C SER A 223 -3.22 -10.03 -14.56
N ARG A 224 -4.22 -10.86 -14.36
CA ARG A 224 -5.27 -10.67 -13.36
C ARG A 224 -5.22 -11.82 -12.37
N VAL A 225 -5.29 -11.49 -11.10
CA VAL A 225 -5.46 -12.46 -10.03
C VAL A 225 -6.82 -12.24 -9.39
N ASP A 226 -7.65 -13.24 -9.49
CA ASP A 226 -8.98 -13.24 -8.88
C ASP A 226 -8.98 -14.17 -7.68
N TYR A 227 -9.11 -13.60 -6.49
CA TYR A 227 -9.17 -14.32 -5.23
C TYR A 227 -10.61 -14.66 -4.81
N GLY A 228 -11.60 -14.13 -5.53
CA GLY A 228 -12.99 -14.23 -5.14
C GLY A 228 -13.30 -13.51 -3.82
N SER A 229 -14.36 -13.96 -3.16
CA SER A 229 -14.75 -13.52 -1.82
C SER A 229 -14.41 -14.59 -0.78
N LEU A 230 -13.89 -14.16 0.37
CA LEU A 230 -13.59 -15.06 1.50
C LEU A 230 -14.71 -14.96 2.53
N TRP A 231 -15.33 -16.08 2.82
CA TRP A 231 -16.41 -16.22 3.81
C TRP A 231 -15.90 -16.96 5.04
N SER A 232 -16.14 -16.39 6.19
CA SER A 232 -15.76 -16.99 7.48
C SER A 232 -16.93 -16.90 8.44
N PHE A 233 -17.22 -18.01 9.11
CA PHE A 233 -18.29 -18.12 10.12
C PHE A 233 -17.74 -18.83 11.34
N GLY A 234 -18.27 -18.49 12.50
CA GLY A 234 -17.86 -19.16 13.72
C GLY A 234 -18.66 -18.81 14.94
N LEU A 235 -18.30 -19.47 16.02
CA LEU A 235 -18.80 -19.26 17.36
C LEU A 235 -17.71 -18.61 18.21
N LYS A 236 -18.07 -17.66 19.02
CA LYS A 236 -17.21 -16.99 20.00
C LYS A 236 -17.83 -17.19 21.37
N GLY A 237 -17.08 -17.80 22.28
CA GLY A 237 -17.51 -18.08 23.65
C GLY A 237 -16.58 -17.45 24.68
N THR A 238 -17.15 -17.03 25.84
CA THR A 238 -16.41 -16.58 27.02
C THR A 238 -16.76 -17.52 28.15
N PHE A 239 -15.74 -18.11 28.77
CA PHE A 239 -15.88 -19.12 29.85
C PHE A 239 -15.52 -18.48 31.18
#